data_693a8d9683b75876360ed70ef2e676fd
#
_entry.id   693a8d9683b75876360ed70ef2e676fd
#
_cell.length_a   1.000
_cell.length_b   1.000
_cell.length_c   1.000
_cell.angle_alpha   90.00
_cell.angle_beta   90.00
_cell.angle_gamma   90.00
#
_symmetry.space_group_name_H-M   'P 1'
#
loop_
_entity.id
_entity.type
_entity.pdbx_description
1 polymer ?
#
loop_
_entity_poly.entity_id
_entity_poly.type
_entity_poly.pdbx_seq_one_letter_code
_entity_poly.pdbx_strand_id
1 'polypeptide(L)'
;MKPTVLCIGGANLDRKLRLSEPLRMGTSNPVSSEVSPGGVARNVAENLARLGCKVRLLSTFSDDLEGNWLLDHLNSAGVDVPLSLIIPGRKSGRYTALQDAQGEMLL
;
A
#
# COMPACT_ATOMS: atom_id res chain seq x y z
N MET A 1 17.16 -23.08 11.99
CA MET A 1 16.55 -21.85 12.53
C MET A 1 16.40 -20.84 11.42
N LYS A 2 15.19 -20.34 11.20
CA LYS A 2 14.96 -19.30 10.20
C LYS A 2 15.36 -17.95 10.80
N PRO A 3 16.13 -17.12 10.08
CA PRO A 3 16.43 -15.77 10.56
C PRO A 3 15.16 -14.93 10.63
N THR A 4 15.12 -14.02 11.58
CA THR A 4 14.08 -13.00 11.67
C THR A 4 14.60 -11.72 11.02
N VAL A 5 13.83 -11.17 10.10
CA VAL A 5 14.15 -9.91 9.41
C VAL A 5 13.22 -8.83 9.94
N LEU A 6 13.78 -7.71 10.34
CA LEU A 6 13.02 -6.52 10.69
C LEU A 6 13.09 -5.52 9.55
N CYS A 7 11.93 -5.17 9.01
CA CYS A 7 11.79 -4.10 8.03
C CYS A 7 11.26 -2.86 8.75
N ILE A 8 11.82 -1.70 8.46
CA ILE A 8 11.42 -0.43 9.06
C ILE A 8 11.16 0.56 7.94
N GLY A 9 9.96 1.14 7.90
CA GLY A 9 9.64 2.16 6.90
C GLY A 9 8.16 2.22 6.57
N GLY A 10 7.85 2.75 5.39
CA GLY A 10 6.49 3.08 5.01
C GLY A 10 5.63 1.91 4.58
N ALA A 11 4.36 2.06 4.88
CA ALA A 11 3.26 1.25 4.34
C ALA A 11 2.16 2.20 3.91
N ASN A 12 1.72 2.10 2.67
CA ASN A 12 0.68 2.98 2.13
C ASN A 12 -0.30 2.26 1.24
N LEU A 13 -1.37 2.97 0.93
CA LEU A 13 -2.35 2.51 -0.03
C LEU A 13 -2.03 3.15 -1.38
N ASP A 14 -1.84 2.32 -2.39
CA ASP A 14 -1.63 2.77 -3.76
C ASP A 14 -2.95 2.70 -4.52
N ARG A 15 -3.34 3.82 -5.13
CA ARG A 15 -4.52 3.88 -5.99
C ARG A 15 -4.10 4.23 -7.40
N LYS A 16 -4.50 3.40 -8.36
CA LYS A 16 -4.31 3.65 -9.78
C LYS A 16 -5.64 3.96 -10.43
N LEU A 17 -5.70 5.12 -11.05
CA LEU A 17 -6.86 5.57 -11.81
C LEU A 17 -6.49 5.50 -13.28
N ARG A 18 -7.24 4.74 -14.07
CA ARG A 18 -7.00 4.61 -15.49
C ARG A 18 -8.15 5.22 -16.28
N LEU A 19 -7.81 6.18 -17.14
CA LEU A 19 -8.78 6.82 -18.02
C LEU A 19 -9.28 5.84 -19.08
N SER A 20 -10.58 5.87 -19.37
CA SER A 20 -11.16 5.11 -20.48
C SER A 20 -11.12 5.89 -21.79
N GLU A 21 -10.97 7.20 -21.71
CA GLU A 21 -10.95 8.14 -22.82
C GLU A 21 -9.80 9.13 -22.64
N PRO A 22 -9.42 9.89 -23.69
CA PRO A 22 -8.43 10.96 -23.54
C PRO A 22 -8.83 11.96 -22.45
N LEU A 23 -7.83 12.40 -21.69
CA LEU A 23 -8.03 13.36 -20.60
C LEU A 23 -8.62 14.68 -21.14
N ARG A 24 -9.67 15.16 -20.48
CA ARG A 24 -10.28 16.46 -20.73
C ARG A 24 -10.14 17.33 -19.49
N MET A 25 -9.42 18.40 -19.61
CA MET A 25 -9.23 19.33 -18.51
C MET A 25 -10.54 20.07 -18.19
N GLY A 26 -10.72 20.40 -16.91
CA GLY A 26 -11.85 21.23 -16.46
C GLY A 26 -13.19 20.53 -16.41
N THR A 27 -13.24 19.22 -16.53
CA THR A 27 -14.49 18.44 -16.46
C THR A 27 -14.26 17.10 -15.77
N SER A 28 -15.33 16.35 -15.58
CA SER A 28 -15.26 14.99 -15.07
C SER A 28 -14.70 14.03 -16.11
N ASN A 29 -13.86 13.12 -15.68
CA ASN A 29 -13.27 12.11 -16.53
C ASN A 29 -13.55 10.73 -15.94
N PRO A 30 -14.22 9.83 -16.67
CA PRO A 30 -14.45 8.47 -16.19
C PRO A 30 -13.13 7.70 -16.04
N VAL A 31 -12.98 6.99 -14.94
CA VAL A 31 -11.80 6.17 -14.66
C VAL A 31 -12.22 4.82 -14.11
N SER A 32 -11.39 3.81 -14.36
CA SER A 32 -11.37 2.60 -13.55
C SER A 32 -10.37 2.79 -12.40
N SER A 33 -10.70 2.28 -11.23
CA SER A 33 -9.87 2.44 -10.03
C SER A 33 -9.42 1.08 -9.52
N GLU A 34 -8.14 0.98 -9.21
CA GLU A 34 -7.53 -0.19 -8.60
C GLU A 34 -6.76 0.24 -7.37
N VAL A 35 -6.92 -0.50 -6.27
CA VAL A 35 -6.25 -0.23 -5.00
C VAL A 35 -5.35 -1.42 -4.67
N SER A 36 -4.13 -1.12 -4.26
CA SER A 36 -3.17 -2.13 -3.84
C SER A 36 -2.37 -1.64 -2.63
N PRO A 37 -1.87 -2.57 -1.79
CA PRO A 37 -0.98 -2.19 -0.72
C PRO A 37 0.39 -1.82 -1.27
N GLY A 38 1.00 -0.75 -0.74
CA GLY A 38 2.27 -0.22 -1.20
C GLY A 38 3.18 0.21 -0.06
N GLY A 39 4.22 0.93 -0.41
CA GLY A 39 5.31 1.32 0.48
C GLY A 39 6.50 0.37 0.34
N VAL A 40 7.70 0.94 0.26
CA VAL A 40 8.91 0.14 0.00
C VAL A 40 9.14 -0.88 1.10
N ALA A 41 9.11 -0.47 2.36
CA ALA A 41 9.35 -1.39 3.48
C ALA A 41 8.26 -2.47 3.55
N ARG A 42 6.99 -2.11 3.34
CA ARG A 42 5.89 -3.06 3.30
C ARG A 42 6.07 -4.08 2.18
N ASN A 43 6.44 -3.63 0.99
CA ASN A 43 6.65 -4.52 -0.16
C ASN A 43 7.81 -5.48 0.07
N VAL A 44 8.91 -5.01 0.64
CA VAL A 44 10.04 -5.87 0.99
C VAL A 44 9.63 -6.91 2.03
N ALA A 45 8.90 -6.50 3.05
CA ALA A 45 8.43 -7.39 4.10
C ALA A 45 7.53 -8.51 3.54
N GLU A 46 6.58 -8.16 2.69
CA GLU A 46 5.70 -9.15 2.05
C GLU A 46 6.49 -10.15 1.20
N ASN A 47 7.41 -9.66 0.38
CA ASN A 47 8.21 -10.53 -0.49
C ASN A 47 9.08 -11.49 0.33
N LEU A 48 9.70 -11.02 1.41
CA LEU A 48 10.48 -11.87 2.29
C LEU A 48 9.61 -12.93 2.97
N ALA A 49 8.42 -12.55 3.44
CA ALA A 49 7.49 -13.49 4.06
C ALA A 49 7.05 -14.58 3.06
N ARG A 50 6.76 -14.19 1.82
CA ARG A 50 6.39 -15.15 0.75
C ARG A 50 7.54 -16.09 0.38
N LEU A 51 8.78 -15.67 0.59
CA LEU A 51 9.96 -16.50 0.41
C LEU A 51 10.26 -17.41 1.62
N GLY A 52 9.42 -17.38 2.63
CA GLY A 52 9.53 -18.23 3.81
C GLY A 52 10.35 -17.66 4.96
N CYS A 53 10.75 -16.39 4.88
CA CYS A 53 11.43 -15.74 5.98
C CYS A 53 10.44 -15.39 7.10
N LYS A 54 10.94 -15.36 8.34
CA LYS A 54 10.21 -14.77 9.46
C LYS A 54 10.43 -13.27 9.44
N VAL A 55 9.38 -12.49 9.22
CA VAL A 55 9.48 -11.05 8.98
C VAL A 55 8.63 -10.26 9.96
N ARG A 56 9.23 -9.20 10.48
CA ARG A 56 8.54 -8.17 11.25
C ARG A 56 8.60 -6.85 10.49
N LEU A 57 7.54 -6.08 10.54
CA LEU A 57 7.49 -4.73 9.99
C LEU A 57 7.21 -3.73 11.10
N LEU A 58 8.10 -2.74 11.23
CA LEU A 58 7.87 -1.56 12.05
C LEU A 58 7.49 -0.40 11.14
N SER A 59 6.26 0.05 11.26
CA SER A 59 5.68 1.15 10.48
C SER A 59 4.65 1.89 11.30
N THR A 60 4.04 2.90 10.72
CA THR A 60 2.90 3.59 11.33
C THR A 60 1.65 3.35 10.49
N PHE A 61 0.52 3.17 11.17
CA PHE A 61 -0.77 2.92 10.54
C PHE A 61 -1.81 3.88 11.11
N SER A 62 -2.76 4.27 10.29
CA SER A 62 -3.94 4.99 10.77
C SER A 62 -4.94 4.02 11.41
N ASP A 63 -5.84 4.57 12.23
CA ASP A 63 -6.89 3.80 12.90
C ASP A 63 -8.21 3.78 12.11
N ASP A 64 -8.14 4.05 10.81
CA ASP A 64 -9.28 4.07 9.89
C ASP A 64 -9.40 2.76 9.09
N LEU A 65 -10.37 2.71 8.18
CA LEU A 65 -10.60 1.53 7.33
C LEU A 65 -9.37 1.18 6.48
N GLU A 66 -8.65 2.17 5.99
CA GLU A 66 -7.46 1.94 5.16
C GLU A 66 -6.30 1.37 5.96
N GLY A 67 -6.08 1.88 7.18
CA GLY A 67 -5.10 1.33 8.10
C GLY A 67 -5.38 -0.12 8.46
N ASN A 68 -6.62 -0.43 8.77
CA ASN A 68 -7.05 -1.80 9.06
C ASN A 68 -6.90 -2.71 7.85
N TRP A 69 -7.21 -2.23 6.66
CA TRP A 69 -7.05 -2.97 5.42
C TRP A 69 -5.57 -3.32 5.16
N LEU A 70 -4.67 -2.37 5.39
CA LEU A 70 -3.23 -2.61 5.26
C LEU A 70 -2.73 -3.64 6.28
N LEU A 71 -3.17 -3.55 7.53
CA LEU A 71 -2.80 -4.51 8.57
C LEU A 71 -3.32 -5.92 8.23
N ASP A 72 -4.54 -6.04 7.74
CA ASP A 72 -5.12 -7.32 7.34
C ASP A 72 -4.33 -7.95 6.18
N HIS A 73 -3.90 -7.16 5.21
CA HIS A 73 -3.05 -7.62 4.12
C HIS A 73 -1.71 -8.16 4.62
N LEU A 74 -1.07 -7.44 5.54
CA LEU A 74 0.20 -7.86 6.11
C LEU A 74 0.06 -9.15 6.91
N ASN A 75 -0.98 -9.27 7.73
CA ASN A 75 -1.26 -10.48 8.47
C ASN A 75 -1.50 -11.67 7.54
N SER A 76 -2.26 -11.47 6.46
CA SER A 76 -2.53 -12.51 5.46
C SER A 76 -1.26 -12.95 4.72
N ALA A 77 -0.32 -12.04 4.53
CA ALA A 77 0.96 -12.33 3.89
C ALA A 77 1.98 -12.99 4.84
N GLY A 78 1.67 -13.09 6.13
CA GLY A 78 2.55 -13.68 7.11
C GLY A 78 3.57 -12.71 7.70
N VAL A 79 3.34 -11.41 7.57
CA VAL A 79 4.18 -10.38 8.17
C VAL A 79 3.67 -10.03 9.56
N ASP A 80 4.55 -10.05 10.53
CA ASP A 80 4.24 -9.70 11.91
C ASP A 80 4.46 -8.19 12.12
N VAL A 81 3.46 -7.52 12.72
CA VAL A 81 3.48 -6.06 12.92
C VAL A 81 3.32 -5.63 14.39
N PRO A 82 3.83 -6.39 15.38
CA PRO A 82 3.54 -6.11 16.79
C PRO A 82 4.19 -4.82 17.29
N LEU A 83 5.25 -4.37 16.61
CA LEU A 83 5.98 -3.15 16.96
C LEU A 83 5.46 -1.90 16.27
N SER A 84 4.48 -2.06 15.38
CA SER A 84 3.94 -0.94 14.61
C SER A 84 3.06 -0.04 15.46
N LEU A 85 3.10 1.26 15.15
CA LEU A 85 2.34 2.28 15.85
C LEU A 85 1.05 2.57 15.11
N ILE A 86 -0.06 2.52 15.82
CA ILE A 86 -1.35 2.98 15.30
C ILE A 86 -1.58 4.39 15.83
N ILE A 87 -1.70 5.35 14.92
CA ILE A 87 -1.81 6.76 15.28
C ILE A 87 -3.26 7.22 15.10
N PRO A 88 -3.97 7.52 16.20
CA PRO A 88 -5.36 7.98 16.13
C PRO A 88 -5.48 9.33 15.42
N GLY A 89 -6.58 9.53 14.70
CA GLY A 89 -6.93 10.79 14.06
C GLY A 89 -6.08 11.14 12.85
N ARG A 90 -5.19 10.25 12.40
CA ARG A 90 -4.40 10.44 11.20
C ARG A 90 -4.92 9.54 10.07
N LYS A 91 -4.72 9.99 8.84
CA LYS A 91 -5.06 9.19 7.66
C LYS A 91 -3.83 8.41 7.20
N SER A 92 -4.07 7.25 6.58
CA SER A 92 -3.01 6.46 5.97
C SER A 92 -2.33 7.24 4.85
N GLY A 93 -1.04 6.99 4.65
CA GLY A 93 -0.33 7.47 3.49
C GLY A 93 -0.96 6.88 2.23
N ARG A 94 -1.13 7.72 1.21
CA ARG A 94 -1.70 7.33 -0.07
C ARG A 94 -0.80 7.76 -1.20
N TYR A 95 -0.74 6.93 -2.20
CA TYR A 95 -0.16 7.25 -3.50
C TYR A 95 -1.26 7.09 -4.54
N THR A 96 -1.50 8.14 -5.34
CA THR A 96 -2.50 8.09 -6.40
C THR A 96 -1.81 8.36 -7.73
N ALA A 97 -1.95 7.45 -8.67
CA ALA A 97 -1.45 7.58 -10.02
C ALA A 97 -2.61 7.69 -11.01
N LEU A 98 -2.52 8.64 -11.93
CA LEU A 98 -3.44 8.76 -13.05
C LEU A 98 -2.77 8.26 -14.32
N GLN A 99 -3.40 7.29 -14.98
CA GLN A 99 -2.90 6.67 -16.19
C GLN A 99 -3.84 6.96 -17.35
N ASP A 100 -3.29 7.06 -18.56
CA ASP A 100 -4.09 7.11 -19.78
C ASP A 100 -4.68 5.73 -20.13
N ALA A 101 -5.44 5.66 -21.24
CA ALA A 101 -6.07 4.42 -21.66
C ALA A 101 -5.08 3.32 -22.03
N GLN A 102 -3.83 3.66 -22.33
CA GLN A 102 -2.75 2.73 -22.63
C GLN A 102 -1.94 2.31 -21.39
N GLY A 103 -2.27 2.87 -20.23
CA GLY A 103 -1.60 2.56 -18.97
C GLY A 103 -0.36 3.40 -18.69
N GLU A 104 -0.10 4.44 -19.46
CA GLU A 104 1.00 5.35 -19.18
C GLU A 104 0.63 6.37 -18.10
N MET A 105 1.56 6.62 -17.19
CA MET A 105 1.32 7.54 -16.08
C MET A 105 1.35 8.98 -16.57
N LEU A 106 0.25 9.71 -16.28
CA LEU A 106 0.13 11.15 -16.59
C LEU A 106 0.46 12.01 -15.37
N LEU A 107 0.16 11.50 -14.17
CA LEU A 107 0.31 12.27 -12.93
C LEU A 107 0.46 11.34 -11.74
#